data_440b4a79cb9a2ffb7ffb9aa68328380c
#
_entry.id   440b4a79cb9a2ffb7ffb9aa68328380c
#
_cell.length_a   1.000
_cell.length_b   1.000
_cell.length_c   1.000
_cell.angle_alpha   90.00
_cell.angle_beta   90.00
_cell.angle_gamma   90.00
#
_symmetry.space_group_name_H-M   'P 1'
#
loop_
_entity.id
_entity.type
_entity.pdbx_description
1 polymer ?
#
loop_
_entity_poly.entity_id
_entity_poly.type
_entity_poly.pdbx_seq_one_letter_code
_entity_poly.pdbx_strand_id
1 'polypeptide(L)'
;MNHMVIASRGSRLSLRQDEIVSESLKKNGVTTEVTVIRTRGDLDSTHALKDIGGSGLFIREIEQVLADREADIAVHSAKDLPYDLREGLVTGAVMPAADSADLLVIRNREIRVIGTGSARREAEIRRLYPEAEIRGLRGNIETRLRKLEDGAYDAIVIAEAGIDRLGVDLSPFQVKKLTPEEMVPACGQGIIAVECRADATEVREQLKAVNDEETMRRFLPERYLFGLLRADCSMPVGAHAVVDGDRITLYALYMDKKSRISGSCSDYRELCRTLADRVM
;
A
#
# COMPACT_ATOMS: atom_id res chain seq x y z
N MET A 1 -3.51 -27.43 9.94
CA MET A 1 -4.48 -27.00 8.88
C MET A 1 -3.82 -27.13 7.52
N ASN A 2 -4.42 -27.84 6.56
CA ASN A 2 -3.81 -28.06 5.24
C ASN A 2 -4.54 -27.35 4.10
N HIS A 3 -5.59 -26.60 4.42
CA HIS A 3 -6.39 -25.82 3.47
C HIS A 3 -6.86 -24.52 4.13
N MET A 4 -6.86 -23.40 3.35
CA MET A 4 -7.32 -22.09 3.79
C MET A 4 -8.16 -21.40 2.73
N VAL A 5 -9.18 -20.67 3.16
CA VAL A 5 -9.98 -19.78 2.30
C VAL A 5 -9.45 -18.36 2.37
N ILE A 6 -9.15 -17.78 1.22
CA ILE A 6 -8.70 -16.39 1.08
C ILE A 6 -9.87 -15.51 0.69
N ALA A 7 -10.19 -14.48 1.48
CA ALA A 7 -11.09 -13.41 1.08
C ALA A 7 -10.34 -12.36 0.25
N SER A 8 -10.81 -12.07 -0.97
CA SER A 8 -10.16 -11.17 -1.92
C SER A 8 -11.13 -10.20 -2.58
N ARG A 9 -10.61 -9.07 -3.08
CA ARG A 9 -11.40 -8.06 -3.83
C ARG A 9 -11.67 -8.42 -5.28
N GLY A 10 -11.10 -9.41 -5.85
CA GLY A 10 -11.30 -9.79 -7.26
C GLY A 10 -10.72 -8.84 -8.31
N SER A 11 -10.02 -7.75 -7.94
CA SER A 11 -9.29 -6.95 -8.91
C SER A 11 -8.07 -7.74 -9.44
N ARG A 12 -7.62 -7.48 -10.67
CA ARG A 12 -6.46 -8.18 -11.24
C ARG A 12 -5.23 -8.12 -10.32
N LEU A 13 -4.97 -6.96 -9.70
CA LEU A 13 -3.87 -6.81 -8.75
C LEU A 13 -4.11 -7.60 -7.46
N SER A 14 -5.34 -7.60 -6.91
CA SER A 14 -5.66 -8.39 -5.72
C SER A 14 -5.48 -9.89 -5.99
N LEU A 15 -6.05 -10.40 -7.09
CA LEU A 15 -5.88 -11.82 -7.47
C LEU A 15 -4.40 -12.20 -7.65
N ARG A 16 -3.58 -11.31 -8.24
CA ARG A 16 -2.14 -11.55 -8.35
C ARG A 16 -1.44 -11.59 -6.97
N GLN A 17 -1.90 -10.79 -6.02
CA GLN A 17 -1.40 -10.84 -4.64
C GLN A 17 -1.83 -12.11 -3.93
N ASP A 18 -3.07 -12.57 -4.15
CA ASP A 18 -3.57 -13.86 -3.63
C ASP A 18 -2.74 -15.03 -4.18
N GLU A 19 -2.40 -15.02 -5.47
CA GLU A 19 -1.52 -16.04 -6.08
C GLU A 19 -0.15 -16.10 -5.39
N ILE A 20 0.49 -14.93 -5.14
CA ILE A 20 1.78 -14.86 -4.45
C ILE A 20 1.71 -15.49 -3.06
N VAL A 21 0.66 -15.17 -2.28
CA VAL A 21 0.45 -15.76 -0.95
C VAL A 21 0.16 -17.26 -1.05
N SER A 22 -0.69 -17.66 -1.99
CA SER A 22 -1.06 -19.06 -2.23
C SER A 22 0.15 -19.92 -2.62
N GLU A 23 1.03 -19.41 -3.49
CA GLU A 23 2.27 -20.08 -3.88
C GLU A 23 3.22 -20.26 -2.69
N SER A 24 3.30 -19.26 -1.80
CA SER A 24 4.11 -19.33 -0.59
C SER A 24 3.55 -20.34 0.42
N LEU A 25 2.25 -20.34 0.67
CA LEU A 25 1.56 -21.30 1.54
C LEU A 25 1.68 -22.72 1.01
N LYS A 26 1.55 -22.91 -0.32
CA LYS A 26 1.68 -24.21 -0.98
C LYS A 26 3.05 -24.85 -0.75
N LYS A 27 4.13 -24.07 -0.75
CA LYS A 27 5.49 -24.57 -0.44
C LYS A 27 5.59 -25.15 0.97
N ASN A 28 4.70 -24.72 1.88
CA ASN A 28 4.58 -25.23 3.24
C ASN A 28 3.45 -26.25 3.41
N GLY A 29 2.93 -26.81 2.30
CA GLY A 29 1.92 -27.89 2.32
C GLY A 29 0.49 -27.42 2.56
N VAL A 30 0.22 -26.10 2.48
CA VAL A 30 -1.14 -25.55 2.64
C VAL A 30 -1.71 -25.18 1.26
N THR A 31 -2.88 -25.74 0.94
CA THR A 31 -3.65 -25.35 -0.26
C THR A 31 -4.56 -24.18 0.05
N THR A 32 -4.95 -23.42 -0.95
CA THR A 32 -5.83 -22.26 -0.79
C THR A 32 -6.94 -22.24 -1.82
N GLU A 33 -8.08 -21.67 -1.41
CA GLU A 33 -9.20 -21.32 -2.29
C GLU A 33 -9.48 -19.82 -2.15
N VAL A 34 -9.76 -19.12 -3.26
CA VAL A 34 -10.03 -17.67 -3.26
C VAL A 34 -11.51 -17.43 -3.39
N THR A 35 -12.10 -16.72 -2.41
CA THR A 35 -13.46 -16.23 -2.42
C THR A 35 -13.46 -14.73 -2.70
N VAL A 36 -14.07 -14.33 -3.83
CA VAL A 36 -14.14 -12.94 -4.24
C VAL A 36 -15.28 -12.22 -3.54
N ILE A 37 -14.93 -11.21 -2.76
CA ILE A 37 -15.88 -10.35 -2.03
C ILE A 37 -16.09 -9.07 -2.83
N ARG A 38 -17.35 -8.78 -3.17
CA ARG A 38 -17.71 -7.50 -3.81
C ARG A 38 -17.82 -6.42 -2.77
N THR A 39 -16.94 -5.42 -2.82
CA THR A 39 -16.97 -4.29 -1.89
C THR A 39 -17.80 -3.13 -2.46
N ARG A 40 -18.35 -2.27 -1.60
CA ARG A 40 -19.06 -1.06 -2.02
C ARG A 40 -18.19 -0.13 -2.85
N GLY A 41 -16.89 -0.09 -2.54
CA GLY A 41 -15.92 0.70 -3.29
C GLY A 41 -15.66 0.20 -4.71
N ASP A 42 -15.91 -1.09 -4.99
CA ASP A 42 -15.83 -1.67 -6.35
C ASP A 42 -17.08 -1.36 -7.17
N LEU A 43 -18.22 -1.11 -6.52
CA LEU A 43 -19.50 -0.81 -7.16
C LEU A 43 -19.66 0.67 -7.52
N ASP A 44 -19.01 1.58 -6.77
CA ASP A 44 -19.11 3.03 -7.01
C ASP A 44 -17.85 3.59 -7.65
N SER A 45 -17.85 3.68 -8.97
CA SER A 45 -16.78 4.28 -9.77
C SER A 45 -16.95 5.80 -10.00
N THR A 46 -18.05 6.41 -9.53
CA THR A 46 -18.46 7.78 -9.91
C THR A 46 -18.11 8.85 -8.86
N HIS A 47 -18.28 8.57 -7.57
CA HIS A 47 -18.03 9.54 -6.50
C HIS A 47 -16.56 9.56 -6.05
N ALA A 48 -16.05 10.68 -5.55
CA ALA A 48 -14.69 10.76 -5.02
C ALA A 48 -14.54 9.85 -3.78
N LEU A 49 -13.38 9.16 -3.63
CA LEU A 49 -13.15 8.26 -2.48
C LEU A 49 -13.36 8.95 -1.13
N LYS A 50 -13.03 10.25 -1.04
CA LYS A 50 -13.29 11.10 0.13
C LYS A 50 -14.78 11.30 0.43
N ASP A 51 -15.64 11.17 -0.57
CA ASP A 51 -17.09 11.44 -0.46
C ASP A 51 -17.89 10.16 -0.10
N ILE A 52 -17.26 8.97 -0.25
CA ILE A 52 -17.94 7.66 -0.05
C ILE A 52 -17.66 7.06 1.34
N GLY A 53 -16.77 7.65 2.17
CA GLY A 53 -16.59 7.19 3.55
C GLY A 53 -15.19 6.79 4.00
N GLY A 54 -14.15 7.39 3.49
CA GLY A 54 -12.80 7.35 4.09
C GLY A 54 -12.01 6.05 3.92
N SER A 55 -10.97 5.90 4.72
CA SER A 55 -10.09 4.73 4.76
C SER A 55 -10.87 3.47 5.17
N GLY A 56 -10.60 2.36 4.49
CA GLY A 56 -11.23 1.08 4.80
C GLY A 56 -12.51 0.75 4.02
N LEU A 57 -12.94 1.60 3.05
CA LEU A 57 -14.12 1.32 2.23
C LEU A 57 -14.04 -0.03 1.49
N PHE A 58 -12.83 -0.48 1.15
CA PHE A 58 -12.58 -1.74 0.46
C PHE A 58 -12.23 -2.90 1.42
N ILE A 59 -12.10 -2.62 2.70
CA ILE A 59 -11.55 -3.57 3.68
C ILE A 59 -12.65 -4.09 4.62
N ARG A 60 -13.62 -3.23 4.99
CA ARG A 60 -14.67 -3.57 5.97
C ARG A 60 -15.46 -4.83 5.64
N GLU A 61 -15.85 -5.01 4.38
CA GLU A 61 -16.59 -6.19 3.94
C GLU A 61 -15.69 -7.45 4.01
N ILE A 62 -14.40 -7.32 3.72
CA ILE A 62 -13.44 -8.42 3.82
C ILE A 62 -13.17 -8.77 5.30
N GLU A 63 -12.97 -7.77 6.16
CA GLU A 63 -12.81 -7.96 7.60
C GLU A 63 -14.08 -8.59 8.22
N GLN A 64 -15.28 -8.26 7.71
CA GLN A 64 -16.53 -8.88 8.15
C GLN A 64 -16.53 -10.39 7.83
N VAL A 65 -16.16 -10.79 6.62
CA VAL A 65 -16.06 -12.20 6.20
C VAL A 65 -15.07 -12.98 7.07
N LEU A 66 -13.94 -12.37 7.46
CA LEU A 66 -13.00 -12.97 8.42
C LEU A 66 -13.64 -13.13 9.81
N ALA A 67 -14.31 -12.09 10.31
CA ALA A 67 -14.95 -12.10 11.62
C ALA A 67 -16.08 -13.14 11.69
N ASP A 68 -16.84 -13.31 10.61
CA ASP A 68 -17.94 -14.28 10.48
C ASP A 68 -17.43 -15.71 10.21
N ARG A 69 -16.10 -15.91 10.12
CA ARG A 69 -15.44 -17.21 9.90
C ARG A 69 -15.78 -17.84 8.54
N GLU A 70 -16.16 -17.03 7.56
CA GLU A 70 -16.42 -17.46 6.18
C GLU A 70 -15.14 -17.56 5.35
N ALA A 71 -14.03 -16.93 5.82
CA ALA A 71 -12.69 -17.12 5.32
C ALA A 71 -11.66 -17.20 6.46
N ASP A 72 -10.49 -17.73 6.16
CA ASP A 72 -9.40 -17.90 7.14
C ASP A 72 -8.44 -16.73 7.13
N ILE A 73 -8.13 -16.21 5.94
CA ILE A 73 -7.21 -15.11 5.72
C ILE A 73 -7.74 -14.11 4.68
N ALA A 74 -7.24 -12.88 4.75
CA ALA A 74 -7.43 -11.88 3.70
C ALA A 74 -6.08 -11.32 3.25
N VAL A 75 -5.97 -11.01 1.96
CA VAL A 75 -4.73 -10.51 1.36
C VAL A 75 -4.93 -9.07 0.91
N HIS A 76 -4.03 -8.19 1.36
CA HIS A 76 -4.14 -6.75 1.14
C HIS A 76 -2.85 -6.15 0.60
N SER A 77 -2.96 -5.12 -0.23
CA SER A 77 -1.89 -4.14 -0.33
C SER A 77 -1.79 -3.44 1.03
N ALA A 78 -0.69 -3.57 1.74
CA ALA A 78 -0.56 -3.09 3.12
C ALA A 78 -0.83 -1.59 3.28
N LYS A 79 -0.58 -0.79 2.24
CA LYS A 79 -0.87 0.65 2.21
C LYS A 79 -2.36 1.00 2.26
N ASP A 80 -3.24 0.05 1.97
CA ASP A 80 -4.68 0.25 1.97
C ASP A 80 -5.28 -0.12 3.35
N LEU A 81 -4.50 -0.79 4.23
CA LEU A 81 -4.92 -1.16 5.59
C LEU A 81 -5.07 0.09 6.47
N PRO A 82 -6.17 0.24 7.21
CA PRO A 82 -6.30 1.26 8.24
C PRO A 82 -5.24 1.03 9.33
N TYR A 83 -4.93 2.04 10.13
CA TYR A 83 -4.00 1.86 11.26
C TYR A 83 -4.57 0.86 12.27
N ASP A 84 -5.79 1.11 12.72
CA ASP A 84 -6.51 0.20 13.60
C ASP A 84 -7.28 -0.79 12.74
N LEU A 85 -6.87 -2.06 12.80
CA LEU A 85 -7.64 -3.17 12.24
C LEU A 85 -8.90 -3.38 13.09
N ARG A 86 -9.89 -4.05 12.51
CA ARG A 86 -11.08 -4.46 13.26
C ARG A 86 -10.67 -5.28 14.49
N GLU A 87 -11.37 -5.07 15.61
CA GLU A 87 -11.16 -5.84 16.83
C GLU A 87 -11.25 -7.35 16.57
N GLY A 88 -10.29 -8.10 17.09
CA GLY A 88 -10.16 -9.54 16.88
C GLY A 88 -9.43 -9.95 15.60
N LEU A 89 -9.00 -8.99 14.75
CA LEU A 89 -8.17 -9.25 13.58
C LEU A 89 -6.72 -8.75 13.78
N VAL A 90 -5.78 -9.40 13.11
CA VAL A 90 -4.34 -9.07 13.17
C VAL A 90 -3.70 -9.28 11.82
N THR A 91 -2.62 -8.55 11.55
CA THR A 91 -1.69 -8.91 10.48
C THR A 91 -0.91 -10.15 10.92
N GLY A 92 -1.18 -11.29 10.30
CA GLY A 92 -0.56 -12.58 10.61
C GLY A 92 0.77 -12.78 9.91
N ALA A 93 0.96 -12.21 8.72
CA ALA A 93 2.20 -12.25 7.95
C ALA A 93 2.31 -11.05 7.00
N VAL A 94 3.53 -10.78 6.56
CA VAL A 94 3.83 -9.95 5.39
C VAL A 94 4.68 -10.77 4.41
N MET A 95 4.47 -10.54 3.11
CA MET A 95 5.27 -11.18 2.07
C MET A 95 6.51 -10.33 1.76
N PRO A 96 7.56 -10.92 1.10
CA PRO A 96 8.71 -10.16 0.64
C PRO A 96 8.29 -8.89 -0.09
N ALA A 97 8.84 -7.75 0.34
CA ALA A 97 8.47 -6.46 -0.18
C ALA A 97 8.93 -6.28 -1.64
N ALA A 98 8.05 -5.76 -2.49
CA ALA A 98 8.44 -5.13 -3.73
C ALA A 98 8.95 -3.70 -3.47
N ASP A 99 9.49 -3.04 -4.51
CA ASP A 99 9.94 -1.67 -4.39
C ASP A 99 8.78 -0.73 -3.97
N SER A 100 9.09 0.16 -3.03
CA SER A 100 8.11 1.11 -2.48
C SER A 100 8.00 2.41 -3.27
N ALA A 101 8.82 2.60 -4.31
CA ALA A 101 8.86 3.84 -5.07
C ALA A 101 7.54 4.16 -5.75
N ASP A 102 7.31 5.44 -5.95
CA ASP A 102 6.35 5.96 -6.91
C ASP A 102 7.07 6.23 -8.24
N LEU A 103 6.42 5.88 -9.33
CA LEU A 103 6.86 6.18 -10.69
C LEU A 103 6.07 7.38 -11.23
N LEU A 104 6.77 8.38 -11.74
CA LEU A 104 6.18 9.37 -12.64
C LEU A 104 6.29 8.82 -14.06
N VAL A 105 5.15 8.41 -14.61
CA VAL A 105 5.03 7.89 -15.98
C VAL A 105 4.63 9.04 -16.88
N ILE A 106 5.49 9.36 -17.86
CA ILE A 106 5.45 10.59 -18.64
C ILE A 106 5.18 10.25 -20.12
N ARG A 107 4.14 10.86 -20.68
CA ARG A 107 3.80 10.78 -22.10
C ARG A 107 4.46 11.92 -22.91
N ASN A 108 4.40 13.12 -22.39
CA ASN A 108 4.87 14.33 -23.07
C ASN A 108 6.09 14.94 -22.36
N ARG A 109 7.07 15.45 -23.13
CA ARG A 109 8.24 16.11 -22.55
C ARG A 109 7.87 17.36 -21.74
N GLU A 110 6.88 18.12 -22.19
CA GLU A 110 6.32 19.26 -21.45
C GLU A 110 5.18 18.78 -20.58
N ILE A 111 5.39 18.83 -19.26
CA ILE A 111 4.43 18.33 -18.27
C ILE A 111 3.60 19.51 -17.77
N ARG A 112 2.38 19.64 -18.26
CA ARG A 112 1.40 20.65 -17.84
C ARG A 112 0.33 20.08 -16.95
N VAL A 113 -0.06 18.82 -17.16
CA VAL A 113 -1.15 18.15 -16.42
C VAL A 113 -0.65 16.84 -15.86
N ILE A 114 -0.69 16.68 -14.53
CA ILE A 114 -0.30 15.44 -13.84
C ILE A 114 -1.52 14.80 -13.17
N GLY A 115 -1.73 13.51 -13.46
CA GLY A 115 -2.83 12.73 -12.92
C GLY A 115 -2.47 12.01 -11.61
N THR A 116 -3.22 12.25 -10.54
CA THR A 116 -3.18 11.46 -9.31
C THR A 116 -4.52 11.53 -8.57
N GLY A 117 -4.90 10.47 -7.83
CA GLY A 117 -6.04 10.46 -6.92
C GLY A 117 -5.62 10.38 -5.45
N SER A 118 -4.32 10.55 -5.16
CA SER A 118 -3.75 10.44 -3.82
C SER A 118 -3.36 11.82 -3.29
N ALA A 119 -3.92 12.23 -2.16
CA ALA A 119 -3.57 13.48 -1.49
C ALA A 119 -2.07 13.57 -1.17
N ARG A 120 -1.45 12.45 -0.76
CA ARG A 120 0.00 12.36 -0.52
C ARG A 120 0.80 12.70 -1.78
N ARG A 121 0.48 12.03 -2.90
CA ARG A 121 1.16 12.28 -4.18
C ARG A 121 0.91 13.68 -4.69
N GLU A 122 -0.30 14.20 -4.54
CA GLU A 122 -0.63 15.56 -4.92
C GLU A 122 0.23 16.57 -4.17
N ALA A 123 0.38 16.46 -2.84
CA ALA A 123 1.20 17.34 -2.03
C ALA A 123 2.68 17.34 -2.48
N GLU A 124 3.24 16.16 -2.78
CA GLU A 124 4.63 16.04 -3.22
C GLU A 124 4.83 16.50 -4.67
N ILE A 125 3.87 16.23 -5.56
CA ILE A 125 3.96 16.68 -6.96
C ILE A 125 3.88 18.21 -7.04
N ARG A 126 3.08 18.88 -6.22
CA ARG A 126 3.06 20.35 -6.15
C ARG A 126 4.43 20.97 -5.82
N ARG A 127 5.27 20.25 -5.08
CA ARG A 127 6.65 20.68 -4.78
C ARG A 127 7.61 20.44 -5.94
N LEU A 128 7.46 19.28 -6.62
CA LEU A 128 8.36 18.89 -7.71
C LEU A 128 8.02 19.61 -9.04
N TYR A 129 6.73 19.89 -9.25
CA TYR A 129 6.18 20.48 -10.47
C TYR A 129 5.16 21.58 -10.11
N PRO A 130 5.62 22.75 -9.58
CA PRO A 130 4.72 23.78 -9.05
C PRO A 130 3.83 24.40 -10.13
N GLU A 131 4.27 24.39 -11.40
CA GLU A 131 3.52 24.94 -12.53
C GLU A 131 2.51 23.96 -13.15
N ALA A 132 2.55 22.67 -12.75
CA ALA A 132 1.67 21.67 -13.33
C ALA A 132 0.28 21.71 -12.68
N GLU A 133 -0.75 21.62 -13.50
CA GLU A 133 -2.11 21.36 -13.03
C GLU A 133 -2.22 19.91 -12.55
N ILE A 134 -2.75 19.69 -11.36
CA ILE A 134 -2.99 18.34 -10.83
C ILE A 134 -4.47 17.99 -10.99
N ARG A 135 -4.74 16.90 -11.71
CA ARG A 135 -6.11 16.39 -11.94
C ARG A 135 -6.31 15.04 -11.30
N GLY A 136 -7.51 14.81 -10.78
CA GLY A 136 -7.91 13.54 -10.21
C GLY A 136 -7.81 12.39 -11.23
N LEU A 137 -7.14 11.27 -10.83
CA LEU A 137 -6.98 10.07 -11.65
C LEU A 137 -7.53 8.85 -10.92
N ARG A 138 -8.52 8.19 -11.52
CA ARG A 138 -9.17 6.97 -11.01
C ARG A 138 -9.10 5.82 -11.99
N GLY A 139 -9.33 4.62 -11.44
CA GLY A 139 -9.32 3.35 -12.14
C GLY A 139 -8.18 2.45 -11.67
N ASN A 140 -8.16 1.21 -12.17
CA ASN A 140 -7.02 0.31 -12.00
C ASN A 140 -5.83 0.80 -12.84
N ILE A 141 -4.70 0.11 -12.74
CA ILE A 141 -3.43 0.50 -13.40
C ILE A 141 -3.62 0.63 -14.91
N GLU A 142 -4.24 -0.36 -15.56
CA GLU A 142 -4.47 -0.37 -16.99
C GLU A 142 -5.37 0.81 -17.45
N THR A 143 -6.41 1.09 -16.67
CA THR A 143 -7.30 2.23 -16.95
C THR A 143 -6.57 3.57 -16.84
N ARG A 144 -5.67 3.70 -15.85
CA ARG A 144 -4.86 4.92 -15.64
C ARG A 144 -3.87 5.12 -16.78
N LEU A 145 -3.19 4.05 -17.19
CA LEU A 145 -2.25 4.10 -18.32
C LEU A 145 -2.97 4.42 -19.64
N ARG A 146 -4.14 3.83 -19.89
CA ARG A 146 -4.94 4.19 -21.06
C ARG A 146 -5.32 5.66 -21.07
N LYS A 147 -5.76 6.23 -19.96
CA LYS A 147 -6.05 7.66 -19.85
C LYS A 147 -4.83 8.54 -20.13
N LEU A 148 -3.62 8.08 -19.74
CA LEU A 148 -2.37 8.76 -20.09
C LEU A 148 -2.10 8.65 -21.60
N GLU A 149 -2.22 7.47 -22.18
CA GLU A 149 -2.06 7.20 -23.61
C GLU A 149 -3.02 8.01 -24.48
N ASP A 150 -4.29 8.09 -24.06
CA ASP A 150 -5.34 8.90 -24.71
C ASP A 150 -5.11 10.42 -24.59
N GLY A 151 -4.09 10.86 -23.82
CA GLY A 151 -3.71 12.27 -23.69
C GLY A 151 -4.55 13.08 -22.71
N ALA A 152 -5.29 12.42 -21.79
CA ALA A 152 -5.99 13.12 -20.72
C ALA A 152 -5.02 13.75 -19.70
N TYR A 153 -3.78 13.28 -19.67
CA TYR A 153 -2.67 13.74 -18.81
C TYR A 153 -1.36 13.73 -19.59
N ASP A 154 -0.40 14.59 -19.21
CA ASP A 154 0.97 14.56 -19.72
C ASP A 154 1.84 13.57 -18.92
N ALA A 155 1.52 13.40 -17.64
CA ALA A 155 2.13 12.42 -16.76
C ALA A 155 1.14 11.92 -15.71
N ILE A 156 1.40 10.73 -15.14
CA ILE A 156 0.65 10.17 -14.01
C ILE A 156 1.59 9.59 -12.97
N VAL A 157 1.13 9.50 -11.70
CA VAL A 157 1.92 8.88 -10.64
C VAL A 157 1.32 7.54 -10.26
N ILE A 158 2.12 6.47 -10.33
CA ILE A 158 1.73 5.09 -10.04
C ILE A 158 2.78 4.44 -9.12
N ALA A 159 2.36 3.52 -8.22
CA ALA A 159 3.29 2.73 -7.42
C ALA A 159 3.98 1.65 -8.28
N GLU A 160 5.32 1.58 -8.22
CA GLU A 160 6.14 0.61 -8.96
C GLU A 160 5.71 -0.84 -8.68
N ALA A 161 5.52 -1.20 -7.42
CA ALA A 161 5.10 -2.54 -7.01
C ALA A 161 3.84 -3.08 -7.73
N GLY A 162 2.92 -2.21 -8.12
CA GLY A 162 1.73 -2.61 -8.87
C GLY A 162 2.03 -2.91 -10.34
N ILE A 163 2.94 -2.15 -10.94
CA ILE A 163 3.44 -2.36 -12.31
C ILE A 163 4.16 -3.69 -12.39
N ASP A 164 5.11 -3.95 -11.47
CA ASP A 164 5.92 -5.15 -11.43
C ASP A 164 5.06 -6.41 -11.24
N ARG A 165 4.13 -6.38 -10.27
CA ARG A 165 3.25 -7.52 -9.97
C ARG A 165 2.35 -7.91 -11.13
N LEU A 166 1.92 -6.94 -11.92
CA LEU A 166 1.08 -7.17 -13.09
C LEU A 166 1.88 -7.39 -14.38
N GLY A 167 3.20 -7.21 -14.36
CA GLY A 167 4.05 -7.31 -15.54
C GLY A 167 3.66 -6.30 -16.62
N VAL A 168 3.32 -5.07 -16.22
CA VAL A 168 2.85 -4.05 -17.17
C VAL A 168 4.04 -3.42 -17.89
N ASP A 169 3.99 -3.41 -19.23
CA ASP A 169 5.00 -2.78 -20.05
C ASP A 169 4.83 -1.24 -20.04
N LEU A 170 5.87 -0.55 -19.61
CA LEU A 170 5.95 0.92 -19.63
C LEU A 170 6.86 1.46 -20.74
N SER A 171 7.36 0.61 -21.64
CA SER A 171 8.27 1.00 -22.72
C SER A 171 7.74 2.12 -23.64
N PRO A 172 6.41 2.30 -23.85
CA PRO A 172 5.88 3.43 -24.62
C PRO A 172 6.03 4.78 -23.94
N PHE A 173 6.41 4.81 -22.66
CA PHE A 173 6.47 6.02 -21.84
C PHE A 173 7.88 6.30 -21.34
N GLN A 174 8.17 7.57 -21.07
CA GLN A 174 9.33 7.91 -20.25
C GLN A 174 8.96 7.70 -18.78
N VAL A 175 9.83 7.04 -18.00
CA VAL A 175 9.58 6.74 -16.59
C VAL A 175 10.66 7.38 -15.74
N LYS A 176 10.24 8.16 -14.73
CA LYS A 176 11.09 8.65 -13.66
C LYS A 176 10.71 7.97 -12.36
N LYS A 177 11.64 7.19 -11.78
CA LYS A 177 11.51 6.64 -10.44
C LYS A 177 11.81 7.74 -9.42
N LEU A 178 10.88 7.95 -8.48
CA LEU A 178 10.99 8.98 -7.46
C LEU A 178 11.62 8.39 -6.20
N THR A 179 12.66 9.07 -5.69
CA THR A 179 13.31 8.67 -4.43
C THR A 179 12.43 9.01 -3.22
N PRO A 180 12.66 8.42 -2.03
CA PRO A 180 11.93 8.79 -0.81
C PRO A 180 12.09 10.27 -0.41
N GLU A 181 13.21 10.90 -0.80
CA GLU A 181 13.43 12.33 -0.63
C GLU A 181 12.55 13.18 -1.57
N GLU A 182 12.29 12.72 -2.77
CA GLU A 182 11.40 13.39 -3.73
C GLU A 182 9.94 13.14 -3.36
N MET A 183 9.58 11.88 -3.06
CA MET A 183 8.22 11.47 -2.73
C MET A 183 8.23 10.39 -1.66
N VAL A 184 7.86 10.75 -0.42
CA VAL A 184 7.76 9.79 0.68
C VAL A 184 6.69 8.75 0.37
N PRO A 185 7.02 7.45 0.31
CA PRO A 185 6.04 6.40 0.04
C PRO A 185 4.91 6.35 1.06
N ALA A 186 3.76 5.79 0.67
CA ALA A 186 2.71 5.49 1.61
C ALA A 186 3.15 4.38 2.59
N CYS A 187 2.63 4.39 3.81
CA CYS A 187 2.86 3.34 4.80
C CYS A 187 2.52 1.97 4.19
N GLY A 188 3.46 1.03 4.22
CA GLY A 188 3.29 -0.30 3.65
C GLY A 188 3.28 -0.37 2.11
N GLN A 189 3.68 0.68 1.40
CA GLN A 189 3.76 0.62 -0.07
C GLN A 189 4.80 -0.42 -0.50
N GLY A 190 4.44 -1.27 -1.46
CA GLY A 190 5.24 -2.40 -1.91
C GLY A 190 5.03 -3.69 -1.09
N ILE A 191 4.37 -3.63 0.06
CA ILE A 191 4.14 -4.78 0.95
C ILE A 191 2.77 -5.41 0.68
N ILE A 192 2.71 -6.74 0.66
CA ILE A 192 1.48 -7.53 0.78
C ILE A 192 1.35 -7.94 2.23
N ALA A 193 0.23 -7.61 2.86
CA ALA A 193 -0.09 -8.04 4.21
C ALA A 193 -1.19 -9.10 4.18
N VAL A 194 -1.05 -10.11 5.04
CA VAL A 194 -2.03 -11.18 5.24
C VAL A 194 -2.68 -10.98 6.59
N GLU A 195 -3.98 -10.75 6.59
CA GLU A 195 -4.80 -10.56 7.78
C GLU A 195 -5.51 -11.85 8.16
N CYS A 196 -5.66 -12.10 9.45
CA CYS A 196 -6.40 -13.24 9.98
C CYS A 196 -7.00 -12.90 11.35
N ARG A 197 -7.86 -13.80 11.86
CA ARG A 197 -8.36 -13.66 13.23
C ARG A 197 -7.24 -13.89 14.25
N ALA A 198 -7.24 -13.11 15.32
CA ALA A 198 -6.27 -13.21 16.41
C ALA A 198 -6.38 -14.57 17.17
N ASP A 199 -7.58 -15.14 17.23
CA ASP A 199 -7.88 -16.42 17.88
C ASP A 199 -7.63 -17.66 16.99
N ALA A 200 -7.34 -17.48 15.70
CA ALA A 200 -7.10 -18.57 14.75
C ALA A 200 -5.66 -19.12 14.85
N THR A 201 -5.38 -19.87 15.93
CA THR A 201 -4.02 -20.32 16.27
C THR A 201 -3.37 -21.12 15.14
N GLU A 202 -4.08 -22.09 14.55
CA GLU A 202 -3.53 -22.92 13.47
C GLU A 202 -3.20 -22.08 12.21
N VAL A 203 -4.08 -21.15 11.84
CA VAL A 203 -3.85 -20.21 10.72
C VAL A 203 -2.59 -19.37 10.99
N ARG A 204 -2.49 -18.81 12.19
CA ARG A 204 -1.33 -17.98 12.58
C ARG A 204 -0.01 -18.73 12.55
N GLU A 205 0.01 -20.00 12.97
CA GLU A 205 1.21 -20.84 12.87
C GLU A 205 1.62 -21.07 11.41
N GLN A 206 0.68 -21.30 10.50
CA GLN A 206 0.98 -21.42 9.08
C GLN A 206 1.48 -20.09 8.48
N LEU A 207 0.88 -18.98 8.90
CA LEU A 207 1.31 -17.64 8.43
C LEU A 207 2.70 -17.28 8.92
N LYS A 208 3.12 -17.69 10.13
CA LYS A 208 4.51 -17.51 10.59
C LYS A 208 5.52 -18.16 9.67
N ALA A 209 5.21 -19.32 9.09
CA ALA A 209 6.11 -20.03 8.19
C ALA A 209 6.33 -19.32 6.83
N VAL A 210 5.43 -18.41 6.45
CA VAL A 210 5.50 -17.63 5.21
C VAL A 210 5.79 -16.14 5.44
N ASN A 211 5.90 -15.74 6.71
CA ASN A 211 6.20 -14.35 7.06
C ASN A 211 7.64 -13.99 6.67
N ASP A 212 7.81 -12.86 6.00
CA ASP A 212 9.12 -12.31 5.66
C ASP A 212 9.61 -11.37 6.77
N GLU A 213 10.60 -11.81 7.52
CA GLU A 213 11.14 -11.08 8.67
C GLU A 213 11.83 -9.77 8.25
N GLU A 214 12.46 -9.72 7.09
CA GLU A 214 13.10 -8.50 6.60
C GLU A 214 12.06 -7.43 6.28
N THR A 215 11.01 -7.82 5.58
CA THR A 215 9.86 -6.95 5.33
C THR A 215 9.17 -6.52 6.63
N MET A 216 9.03 -7.44 7.61
CA MET A 216 8.43 -7.13 8.91
C MET A 216 9.23 -6.06 9.67
N ARG A 217 10.58 -6.10 9.61
CA ARG A 217 11.47 -5.08 10.21
C ARG A 217 11.25 -3.69 9.63
N ARG A 218 10.76 -3.58 8.40
CA ARG A 218 10.35 -2.32 7.75
C ARG A 218 8.90 -1.97 8.07
N PHE A 219 8.01 -2.95 7.99
CA PHE A 219 6.57 -2.77 8.14
C PHE A 219 6.17 -2.25 9.53
N LEU A 220 6.71 -2.82 10.60
CA LEU A 220 6.36 -2.42 11.96
C LEU A 220 6.70 -0.95 12.27
N PRO A 221 7.90 -0.44 11.95
CA PRO A 221 8.21 0.99 12.10
C PRO A 221 7.31 1.90 11.26
N GLU A 222 7.02 1.54 10.01
CA GLU A 222 6.11 2.31 9.15
C GLU A 222 4.70 2.41 9.76
N ARG A 223 4.16 1.27 10.24
CA ARG A 223 2.84 1.22 10.90
C ARG A 223 2.84 2.04 12.20
N TYR A 224 3.88 1.92 13.02
CA TYR A 224 4.00 2.66 14.27
C TYR A 224 4.06 4.17 14.02
N LEU A 225 4.86 4.62 13.05
CA LEU A 225 4.95 6.01 12.65
C LEU A 225 3.60 6.53 12.12
N PHE A 226 2.94 5.75 11.25
CA PHE A 226 1.64 6.10 10.69
C PHE A 226 0.57 6.29 11.79
N GLY A 227 0.59 5.45 12.82
CA GLY A 227 -0.30 5.57 13.98
C GLY A 227 -0.04 6.84 14.81
N LEU A 228 1.23 7.20 15.02
CA LEU A 228 1.58 8.45 15.72
C LEU A 228 1.07 9.68 14.98
N LEU A 229 1.11 9.66 13.64
CA LEU A 229 0.62 10.75 12.79
C LEU A 229 -0.92 10.87 12.77
N ARG A 230 -1.64 9.93 13.42
CA ARG A 230 -3.12 9.87 13.42
C ARG A 230 -3.73 10.11 12.06
N ALA A 231 -3.11 9.49 11.05
CA ALA A 231 -3.40 9.71 9.66
C ALA A 231 -4.49 8.78 9.15
N ASP A 232 -5.23 9.25 8.16
CA ASP A 232 -6.08 8.42 7.33
C ASP A 232 -5.68 8.53 5.85
N CYS A 233 -6.25 7.66 5.01
CA CYS A 233 -5.89 7.60 3.58
C CYS A 233 -6.33 8.84 2.77
N SER A 234 -7.14 9.74 3.33
CA SER A 234 -7.57 10.98 2.69
C SER A 234 -6.59 12.13 2.90
N MET A 235 -5.71 11.99 3.89
CA MET A 235 -4.72 13.01 4.24
C MET A 235 -3.44 12.87 3.42
N PRO A 236 -2.70 13.96 3.19
CA PRO A 236 -1.38 13.92 2.56
C PRO A 236 -0.33 13.42 3.57
N VAL A 237 -0.31 12.09 3.80
CA VAL A 237 0.60 11.45 4.75
C VAL A 237 1.40 10.36 4.08
N GLY A 238 2.71 10.34 4.33
CA GLY A 238 3.66 9.30 3.97
C GLY A 238 4.43 8.83 5.20
N ALA A 239 4.68 7.53 5.29
CA ALA A 239 5.53 6.92 6.33
C ALA A 239 6.30 5.77 5.70
N HIS A 240 7.62 5.90 5.67
CA HIS A 240 8.47 4.91 5.01
C HIS A 240 9.73 4.63 5.81
N ALA A 241 10.16 3.37 5.79
CA ALA A 241 11.37 2.90 6.43
C ALA A 241 12.30 2.23 5.42
N VAL A 242 13.58 2.57 5.48
CA VAL A 242 14.67 1.86 4.80
C VAL A 242 15.54 1.22 5.87
N VAL A 243 15.70 -0.11 5.80
CA VAL A 243 16.50 -0.90 6.73
C VAL A 243 17.75 -1.38 6.01
N ASP A 244 18.91 -1.13 6.60
CA ASP A 244 20.21 -1.59 6.12
C ASP A 244 21.00 -2.14 7.32
N GLY A 245 21.10 -3.46 7.42
CA GLY A 245 21.65 -4.14 8.57
C GLY A 245 20.90 -3.80 9.85
N ASP A 246 21.61 -3.17 10.83
CA ASP A 246 21.01 -2.69 12.09
C ASP A 246 20.62 -1.20 12.03
N ARG A 247 20.79 -0.56 10.89
CA ARG A 247 20.44 0.84 10.71
C ARG A 247 19.08 0.99 10.06
N ILE A 248 18.27 1.92 10.57
CA ILE A 248 16.99 2.31 10.00
C ILE A 248 17.00 3.79 9.64
N THR A 249 16.46 4.12 8.47
CA THR A 249 16.13 5.50 8.07
C THR A 249 14.63 5.60 7.89
N LEU A 250 14.00 6.49 8.65
CA LEU A 250 12.57 6.77 8.60
C LEU A 250 12.32 8.06 7.85
N TYR A 251 11.33 8.06 6.98
CA TYR A 251 10.84 9.22 6.24
C TYR A 251 9.38 9.47 6.63
N ALA A 252 9.04 10.72 6.87
CA ALA A 252 7.67 11.13 7.12
C ALA A 252 7.28 12.33 6.24
N LEU A 253 6.06 12.27 5.73
CA LEU A 253 5.32 13.41 5.22
C LEU A 253 4.04 13.54 6.05
N TYR A 254 3.74 14.72 6.54
CA TYR A 254 2.47 15.05 7.18
C TYR A 254 2.01 16.41 6.71
N MET A 255 0.88 16.44 6.00
CA MET A 255 0.36 17.63 5.34
C MET A 255 1.37 18.23 4.36
N ASP A 256 1.99 19.34 4.72
CA ASP A 256 3.01 20.05 3.94
C ASP A 256 4.43 19.91 4.52
N LYS A 257 4.58 19.27 5.68
CA LYS A 257 5.88 19.09 6.32
C LYS A 257 6.47 17.71 6.00
N LYS A 258 7.75 17.68 5.69
CA LYS A 258 8.52 16.47 5.41
C LYS A 258 9.82 16.45 6.20
N SER A 259 10.17 15.31 6.77
CA SER A 259 11.41 15.11 7.50
C SER A 259 11.90 13.68 7.41
N ARG A 260 13.15 13.45 7.78
CA ARG A 260 13.74 12.12 7.96
C ARG A 260 14.62 12.06 9.20
N ILE A 261 14.81 10.83 9.71
CA ILE A 261 15.71 10.54 10.82
C ILE A 261 16.33 9.15 10.62
N SER A 262 17.56 8.96 11.07
CA SER A 262 18.22 7.67 11.02
C SER A 262 18.79 7.30 12.39
N GLY A 263 18.83 6.00 12.69
CA GLY A 263 19.38 5.48 13.94
C GLY A 263 19.47 3.96 13.91
N SER A 264 19.59 3.32 15.09
CA SER A 264 19.55 1.86 15.22
C SER A 264 18.11 1.33 15.05
N CYS A 265 17.97 0.14 14.46
CA CYS A 265 16.67 -0.55 14.38
C CYS A 265 16.05 -0.81 15.75
N SER A 266 16.86 -1.00 16.81
CA SER A 266 16.36 -1.18 18.18
C SER A 266 15.58 0.02 18.71
N ASP A 267 15.93 1.22 18.24
CA ASP A 267 15.41 2.48 18.74
C ASP A 267 14.27 3.05 17.89
N TYR A 268 13.73 2.24 16.96
CA TYR A 268 12.76 2.71 15.97
C TYR A 268 11.56 3.44 16.58
N ARG A 269 11.09 3.04 17.77
CA ARG A 269 9.94 3.68 18.42
C ARG A 269 10.25 5.09 18.87
N GLU A 270 11.45 5.35 19.39
CA GLU A 270 11.91 6.67 19.79
C GLU A 270 12.14 7.55 18.56
N LEU A 271 12.80 6.99 17.54
CA LEU A 271 12.97 7.66 16.25
C LEU A 271 11.64 8.05 15.61
N CYS A 272 10.63 7.17 15.63
CA CYS A 272 9.29 7.48 15.13
C CYS A 272 8.63 8.63 15.90
N ARG A 273 8.69 8.65 17.25
CA ARG A 273 8.15 9.75 18.05
C ARG A 273 8.82 11.08 17.71
N THR A 274 10.17 11.08 17.71
CA THR A 274 10.95 12.28 17.35
C THR A 274 10.61 12.77 15.93
N LEU A 275 10.43 11.85 14.99
CA LEU A 275 10.10 12.20 13.61
C LEU A 275 8.66 12.74 13.48
N ALA A 276 7.70 12.13 14.18
CA ALA A 276 6.31 12.62 14.24
C ALA A 276 6.24 14.04 14.81
N ASP A 277 6.94 14.31 15.91
CA ASP A 277 6.99 15.67 16.52
C ASP A 277 7.58 16.74 15.57
N ARG A 278 8.48 16.32 14.63
CA ARG A 278 9.07 17.25 13.65
C ARG A 278 8.12 17.63 12.51
N VAL A 279 7.14 16.78 12.21
CA VAL A 279 6.27 16.99 11.05
C VAL A 279 4.84 17.37 11.43
N MET A 280 4.39 17.14 12.66
CA MET A 280 3.12 17.65 13.18
C MET A 280 3.28 19.09 13.68
#